data_eb69df1804a8c5c857582ffe1eb93ddf
#
_entry.id   eb69df1804a8c5c857582ffe1eb93ddf
#
_cell.length_a   1.000
_cell.length_b   1.000
_cell.length_c   1.000
_cell.angle_alpha   90.00
_cell.angle_beta   90.00
_cell.angle_gamma   90.00
#
_symmetry.space_group_name_H-M   'P 1'
#
loop_
_entity.id
_entity.type
_entity.pdbx_description
1 polymer ?
#
loop_
_entity_poly.entity_id
_entity_poly.type
_entity_poly.pdbx_seq_one_letter_code
_entity_poly.pdbx_strand_id
1 'polypeptide(L)'
;MTKKYILGISCFYHDSAATLICDGEIISSVQEERFSRKKHDSRFPKNSIKYCLNANKIDLKDVDLIVYYEKPLLTFERLLETYLGSAPRGMRSFIAAMQVWLKEKLFLKSNLKKEFINLQKDIGNEVKSKIKIPELLFSEHHYSHAAAAFFPSPFKKSLILCMDGVGEWTTTSAWVGENNKIKPLWE
;
A
#
# COMPACT_ATOMS: atom_id res chain seq x y z
N MET A 1 13.77 -15.48 19.96
CA MET A 1 13.68 -14.88 18.61
C MET A 1 13.13 -13.48 18.74
N THR A 2 13.72 -12.48 18.07
CA THR A 2 13.18 -11.11 18.02
C THR A 2 11.93 -11.12 17.17
N LYS A 3 10.85 -10.53 17.68
CA LYS A 3 9.59 -10.36 16.94
C LYS A 3 9.82 -9.51 15.68
N LYS A 4 9.15 -9.87 14.60
CA LYS A 4 9.22 -9.17 13.32
C LYS A 4 7.92 -8.42 13.04
N TYR A 5 7.99 -7.10 12.92
CA TYR A 5 6.82 -6.26 12.69
C TYR A 5 6.80 -5.70 11.26
N ILE A 6 5.67 -5.86 10.58
CA ILE A 6 5.43 -5.32 9.25
C ILE A 6 4.20 -4.41 9.30
N LEU A 7 4.33 -3.18 8.83
CA LEU A 7 3.25 -2.21 8.72
C LEU A 7 2.81 -2.10 7.26
N GLY A 8 1.64 -2.65 6.94
CA GLY A 8 0.97 -2.43 5.65
C GLY A 8 0.16 -1.14 5.66
N ILE A 9 0.25 -0.34 4.59
CA ILE A 9 -0.52 0.90 4.44
C ILE A 9 -1.15 1.01 3.06
N SER A 10 -2.37 1.56 3.01
CA SER A 10 -2.99 2.07 1.79
C SER A 10 -3.37 3.54 1.96
N CYS A 11 -3.11 4.37 0.95
CA CYS A 11 -3.47 5.80 0.96
C CYS A 11 -3.30 6.44 -0.42
N PHE A 12 -3.77 7.70 -0.53
CA PHE A 12 -3.68 8.57 -1.71
C PHE A 12 -4.55 8.16 -2.91
N TYR A 13 -5.48 7.24 -2.70
CA TYR A 13 -6.50 6.93 -3.69
C TYR A 13 -7.89 6.97 -3.05
N HIS A 14 -8.29 5.96 -2.27
CA HIS A 14 -9.49 5.93 -1.44
C HIS A 14 -9.26 5.01 -0.23
N ASP A 15 -10.12 5.11 0.78
CA ASP A 15 -10.19 4.18 1.92
C ASP A 15 -8.84 3.89 2.59
N SER A 16 -8.13 4.95 2.96
CA SER A 16 -6.84 4.81 3.61
C SER A 16 -6.91 3.95 4.87
N ALA A 17 -5.93 3.08 5.06
CA ALA A 17 -5.89 2.12 6.15
C ALA A 17 -4.47 1.79 6.56
N ALA A 18 -4.33 1.24 7.76
CA ALA A 18 -3.09 0.65 8.25
C ALA A 18 -3.36 -0.70 8.89
N THR A 19 -2.46 -1.64 8.67
CA THR A 19 -2.48 -2.98 9.25
C THR A 19 -1.10 -3.33 9.79
N LEU A 20 -1.04 -3.77 11.04
CA LEU A 20 0.20 -4.23 11.68
C LEU A 20 0.19 -5.75 11.78
N ILE A 21 1.27 -6.36 11.30
CA ILE A 21 1.50 -7.80 11.32
C ILE A 21 2.70 -8.08 12.23
N CYS A 22 2.60 -9.10 13.08
CA CYS A 22 3.70 -9.60 13.91
C CYS A 22 3.90 -11.09 13.65
N ASP A 23 5.09 -11.49 13.19
CA ASP A 23 5.45 -12.89 12.92
C ASP A 23 4.43 -13.63 12.03
N GLY A 24 3.80 -12.92 11.08
CA GLY A 24 2.78 -13.46 10.17
C GLY A 24 1.34 -13.33 10.64
N GLU A 25 1.08 -12.91 11.88
CA GLU A 25 -0.25 -12.72 12.43
C GLU A 25 -0.69 -11.26 12.36
N ILE A 26 -1.94 -11.01 11.92
CA ILE A 26 -2.54 -9.67 11.93
C ILE A 26 -2.89 -9.30 13.37
N ILE A 27 -2.17 -8.35 13.94
CA ILE A 27 -2.39 -7.93 15.34
C ILE A 27 -3.22 -6.65 15.48
N SER A 28 -3.30 -5.84 14.44
CA SER A 28 -4.16 -4.64 14.36
C SER A 28 -4.43 -4.29 12.91
N SER A 29 -5.67 -3.89 12.60
CA SER A 29 -6.05 -3.38 11.27
C SER A 29 -7.19 -2.38 11.41
N VAL A 30 -7.05 -1.19 10.79
CA VAL A 30 -8.07 -0.14 10.90
C VAL A 30 -8.00 0.85 9.73
N GLN A 31 -9.17 1.32 9.32
CA GLN A 31 -9.32 2.39 8.33
C GLN A 31 -9.25 3.77 8.96
N GLU A 32 -8.66 4.74 8.24
CA GLU A 32 -8.51 6.12 8.68
C GLU A 32 -9.86 6.82 8.91
N GLU A 33 -10.88 6.48 8.13
CA GLU A 33 -12.22 7.04 8.26
C GLU A 33 -12.86 6.79 9.64
N ARG A 34 -12.44 5.75 10.39
CA ARG A 34 -12.92 5.48 11.74
C ARG A 34 -12.55 6.62 12.71
N PHE A 35 -11.44 7.28 12.45
CA PHE A 35 -10.94 8.42 13.25
C PHE A 35 -11.33 9.76 12.64
N SER A 36 -11.15 9.92 11.33
CA SER A 36 -11.39 11.18 10.64
C SER A 36 -12.87 11.49 10.42
N ARG A 37 -13.75 10.47 10.53
CA ARG A 37 -15.19 10.55 10.22
C ARG A 37 -15.50 11.02 8.80
N LYS A 38 -14.52 10.96 7.92
CA LYS A 38 -14.64 11.30 6.51
C LYS A 38 -14.69 10.00 5.69
N LYS A 39 -15.85 9.76 5.06
CA LYS A 39 -16.06 8.60 4.19
C LYS A 39 -15.07 8.64 3.01
N HIS A 40 -14.50 7.47 2.67
CA HIS A 40 -13.49 7.33 1.60
C HIS A 40 -12.27 8.25 1.79
N ASP A 41 -11.82 8.44 3.03
CA ASP A 41 -10.65 9.28 3.32
C ASP A 41 -9.42 8.71 2.61
N SER A 42 -8.83 9.50 1.71
CA SER A 42 -7.68 9.12 0.90
C SER A 42 -6.34 9.62 1.45
N ARG A 43 -6.35 10.40 2.54
CA ARG A 43 -5.13 11.00 3.11
C ARG A 43 -4.21 9.94 3.69
N PHE A 44 -2.99 10.33 4.02
CA PHE A 44 -2.06 9.48 4.76
C PHE A 44 -2.69 9.01 6.09
N PRO A 45 -2.71 7.69 6.40
CA PRO A 45 -3.48 7.11 7.49
C PRO A 45 -2.79 7.27 8.85
N LYS A 46 -2.53 8.52 9.25
CA LYS A 46 -1.74 8.83 10.45
C LYS A 46 -2.38 8.34 11.75
N ASN A 47 -3.72 8.45 11.86
CA ASN A 47 -4.42 8.02 13.07
C ASN A 47 -4.50 6.49 13.13
N SER A 48 -4.71 5.83 12.00
CA SER A 48 -4.70 4.38 11.89
C SER A 48 -3.33 3.79 12.26
N ILE A 49 -2.24 4.41 11.79
CA ILE A 49 -0.88 4.00 12.16
C ILE A 49 -0.64 4.22 13.65
N LYS A 50 -0.99 5.39 14.18
CA LYS A 50 -0.89 5.67 15.63
C LYS A 50 -1.65 4.65 16.46
N TYR A 51 -2.88 4.30 16.04
CA TYR A 51 -3.68 3.28 16.71
C TYR A 51 -2.99 1.92 16.69
N CYS A 52 -2.52 1.45 15.53
CA CYS A 52 -1.85 0.16 15.40
C CYS A 52 -0.60 0.06 16.29
N LEU A 53 0.21 1.12 16.34
CA LEU A 53 1.40 1.17 17.18
C LEU A 53 1.05 1.20 18.68
N ASN A 54 0.15 2.10 19.08
CA ASN A 54 -0.22 2.29 20.48
C ASN A 54 -0.93 1.07 21.09
N ALA A 55 -1.87 0.45 20.34
CA ALA A 55 -2.59 -0.73 20.78
C ALA A 55 -1.65 -1.91 21.09
N ASN A 56 -0.51 -1.97 20.40
CA ASN A 56 0.49 -3.03 20.57
C ASN A 56 1.71 -2.59 21.41
N LYS A 57 1.70 -1.35 21.91
CA LYS A 57 2.77 -0.78 22.77
C LYS A 57 4.16 -0.86 22.11
N ILE A 58 4.22 -0.55 20.82
CA ILE A 58 5.45 -0.47 20.04
C ILE A 58 5.60 0.91 19.41
N ASP A 59 6.83 1.28 19.09
CA ASP A 59 7.18 2.49 18.36
C ASP A 59 7.41 2.21 16.87
N LEU A 60 7.38 3.26 16.05
CA LEU A 60 7.70 3.13 14.61
C LEU A 60 9.12 2.57 14.37
N LYS A 61 10.05 2.80 15.28
CA LYS A 61 11.43 2.26 15.22
C LYS A 61 11.51 0.74 15.37
N ASP A 62 10.47 0.13 15.99
CA ASP A 62 10.38 -1.32 16.21
C ASP A 62 9.78 -2.05 14.99
N VAL A 63 9.25 -1.30 14.02
CA VAL A 63 8.76 -1.82 12.75
C VAL A 63 9.94 -2.12 11.83
N ASP A 64 10.01 -3.35 11.30
CA ASP A 64 11.09 -3.78 10.40
C ASP A 64 10.87 -3.29 8.98
N LEU A 65 9.61 -3.38 8.49
CA LEU A 65 9.24 -3.06 7.11
C LEU A 65 7.91 -2.29 7.06
N ILE A 66 7.84 -1.34 6.13
CA ILE A 66 6.59 -0.71 5.70
C ILE A 66 6.29 -1.18 4.30
N VAL A 67 5.07 -1.65 4.04
CA VAL A 67 4.64 -2.14 2.74
C VAL A 67 3.49 -1.29 2.21
N TYR A 68 3.67 -0.77 0.99
CA TYR A 68 2.66 -0.05 0.23
C TYR A 68 2.06 -0.95 -0.85
N TYR A 69 0.78 -0.85 -1.11
CA TYR A 69 -0.03 -1.82 -1.85
C TYR A 69 0.10 -1.79 -3.37
N GLU A 70 0.81 -0.81 -3.96
CA GLU A 70 0.98 -0.67 -5.42
C GLU A 70 2.40 -0.23 -5.80
N LYS A 71 2.80 -0.52 -7.05
CA LYS A 71 4.06 -0.08 -7.68
C LYS A 71 3.78 1.05 -8.68
N PRO A 72 3.95 2.32 -8.34
CA PRO A 72 3.56 3.44 -9.21
C PRO A 72 4.19 3.42 -10.61
N LEU A 73 5.41 2.88 -10.73
CA LEU A 73 6.12 2.83 -12.01
C LEU A 73 5.47 1.88 -13.03
N LEU A 74 4.81 0.80 -12.58
CA LEU A 74 4.07 -0.10 -13.47
C LEU A 74 2.86 0.60 -14.09
N THR A 75 2.16 1.42 -13.33
CA THR A 75 1.06 2.25 -13.86
C THR A 75 1.56 3.24 -14.92
N PHE A 76 2.75 3.82 -14.72
CA PHE A 76 3.36 4.70 -15.71
C PHE A 76 3.68 3.96 -17.00
N GLU A 77 4.32 2.81 -16.90
CA GLU A 77 4.69 1.96 -18.04
C GLU A 77 3.44 1.60 -18.85
N ARG A 78 2.37 1.16 -18.23
CA ARG A 78 1.08 0.91 -18.88
C ARG A 78 0.52 2.14 -19.60
N LEU A 79 0.53 3.31 -18.96
CA LEU A 79 0.04 4.56 -19.58
C LEU A 79 0.86 4.90 -20.82
N LEU A 80 2.17 4.74 -20.76
CA LEU A 80 3.07 5.01 -21.87
C LEU A 80 2.83 4.03 -23.03
N GLU A 81 2.78 2.73 -22.77
CA GLU A 81 2.54 1.71 -23.79
C GLU A 81 1.16 1.86 -24.45
N THR A 82 0.12 2.11 -23.63
CA THR A 82 -1.23 2.35 -24.16
C THR A 82 -1.25 3.56 -25.11
N TYR A 83 -0.53 4.63 -24.76
CA TYR A 83 -0.42 5.78 -25.64
C TYR A 83 0.36 5.48 -26.92
N LEU A 84 1.52 4.84 -26.81
CA LEU A 84 2.34 4.48 -27.98
C LEU A 84 1.60 3.56 -28.94
N GLY A 85 0.80 2.63 -28.42
CA GLY A 85 -0.05 1.74 -29.24
C GLY A 85 -1.20 2.43 -29.95
N SER A 86 -1.64 3.60 -29.47
CA SER A 86 -2.79 4.34 -30.03
C SER A 86 -2.43 5.67 -30.71
N ALA A 87 -1.17 6.08 -30.63
CA ALA A 87 -0.68 7.36 -31.14
C ALA A 87 -1.01 7.55 -32.65
N PRO A 88 -1.37 8.77 -33.08
CA PRO A 88 -1.49 10.02 -32.29
C PRO A 88 -2.84 10.18 -31.56
N ARG A 89 -3.72 9.18 -31.61
CA ARG A 89 -5.01 9.21 -30.93
C ARG A 89 -4.79 9.20 -29.41
N GLY A 90 -5.66 9.90 -28.66
CA GLY A 90 -5.58 9.92 -27.21
C GLY A 90 -4.53 10.85 -26.59
N MET A 91 -3.81 11.68 -27.39
CA MET A 91 -2.77 12.59 -26.88
C MET A 91 -3.27 13.49 -25.73
N ARG A 92 -4.48 14.06 -25.84
CA ARG A 92 -5.03 14.92 -24.79
C ARG A 92 -5.25 14.17 -23.47
N SER A 93 -5.79 12.95 -23.55
CA SER A 93 -5.99 12.07 -22.39
C SER A 93 -4.67 11.64 -21.79
N PHE A 94 -3.66 11.34 -22.61
CA PHE A 94 -2.32 10.99 -22.16
C PHE A 94 -1.66 12.16 -21.41
N ILE A 95 -1.69 13.38 -21.96
CA ILE A 95 -1.13 14.57 -21.31
C ILE A 95 -1.81 14.81 -19.96
N ALA A 96 -3.16 14.70 -19.90
CA ALA A 96 -3.91 14.86 -18.67
C ALA A 96 -3.52 13.79 -17.62
N ALA A 97 -3.44 12.53 -18.02
CA ALA A 97 -3.01 11.42 -17.15
C ALA A 97 -1.57 11.61 -16.65
N MET A 98 -0.66 12.07 -17.53
CA MET A 98 0.72 12.34 -17.19
C MET A 98 0.88 13.45 -16.15
N GLN A 99 0.09 14.52 -16.25
CA GLN A 99 0.13 15.60 -15.26
C GLN A 99 -0.26 15.12 -13.87
N VAL A 100 -1.29 14.27 -13.77
CA VAL A 100 -1.72 13.67 -12.50
C VAL A 100 -0.63 12.71 -11.99
N TRP A 101 -0.15 11.83 -12.85
CA TRP A 101 0.87 10.84 -12.47
C TRP A 101 2.16 11.48 -11.97
N LEU A 102 2.68 12.49 -12.69
CA LEU A 102 3.90 13.22 -12.30
C LEU A 102 3.75 13.88 -10.92
N LYS A 103 2.59 14.45 -10.62
CA LYS A 103 2.36 15.14 -9.34
C LYS A 103 2.20 14.17 -8.16
N GLU A 104 1.49 13.07 -8.36
CA GLU A 104 1.04 12.21 -7.26
C GLU A 104 1.89 10.95 -7.11
N LYS A 105 2.27 10.30 -8.21
CA LYS A 105 2.88 8.97 -8.19
C LYS A 105 4.41 8.98 -8.28
N LEU A 106 5.00 9.87 -9.07
CA LEU A 106 6.47 9.94 -9.24
C LEU A 106 7.19 10.17 -7.90
N PHE A 107 6.65 11.04 -7.07
CA PHE A 107 7.23 11.38 -5.77
C PHE A 107 6.63 10.59 -4.60
N LEU A 108 5.84 9.55 -4.86
CA LEU A 108 5.13 8.80 -3.82
C LEU A 108 6.07 8.31 -2.71
N LYS A 109 7.20 7.69 -3.06
CA LYS A 109 8.19 7.22 -2.07
C LYS A 109 8.73 8.36 -1.20
N SER A 110 8.99 9.51 -1.80
CA SER A 110 9.46 10.71 -1.10
C SER A 110 8.37 11.30 -0.20
N ASN A 111 7.13 11.36 -0.71
CA ASN A 111 5.97 11.84 0.03
C ASN A 111 5.68 10.95 1.24
N LEU A 112 5.66 9.63 1.06
CA LEU A 112 5.48 8.69 2.16
C LEU A 112 6.55 8.86 3.23
N LYS A 113 7.83 8.96 2.84
CA LYS A 113 8.92 9.22 3.80
C LYS A 113 8.71 10.51 4.58
N LYS A 114 8.28 11.59 3.90
CA LYS A 114 7.98 12.88 4.54
C LYS A 114 6.83 12.75 5.55
N GLU A 115 5.75 12.04 5.18
CA GLU A 115 4.62 11.80 6.07
C GLU A 115 5.01 10.97 7.32
N PHE A 116 5.84 9.94 7.17
CA PHE A 116 6.38 9.20 8.31
C PHE A 116 7.28 10.04 9.20
N ILE A 117 8.09 10.94 8.64
CA ILE A 117 8.88 11.90 9.44
C ILE A 117 7.96 12.83 10.23
N ASN A 118 6.90 13.36 9.60
CA ASN A 118 5.93 14.21 10.26
C ASN A 118 5.18 13.45 11.36
N LEU A 119 4.76 12.21 11.07
CA LEU A 119 4.11 11.34 12.05
C LEU A 119 4.99 11.13 13.30
N GLN A 120 6.28 10.89 13.10
CA GLN A 120 7.20 10.64 14.21
C GLN A 120 7.42 11.90 15.07
N LYS A 121 7.42 13.10 14.46
CA LYS A 121 7.43 14.38 15.19
C LYS A 121 6.15 14.58 16.00
N ASP A 122 4.99 14.22 15.43
CA ASP A 122 3.67 14.35 16.08
C ASP A 122 3.49 13.39 17.28
N ILE A 123 4.21 12.26 17.31
CA ILE A 123 4.14 11.28 18.43
C ILE A 123 4.93 11.76 19.65
N GLY A 124 5.61 12.90 19.57
CA GLY A 124 6.08 13.62 20.79
C GLY A 124 7.46 13.21 21.28
N ASN A 125 8.32 12.70 20.43
CA ASN A 125 9.72 12.59 20.77
C ASN A 125 10.48 13.77 20.16
N GLU A 126 10.98 14.68 21.01
CA GLU A 126 12.04 15.63 20.63
C GLU A 126 13.17 14.82 19.99
N VAL A 127 13.20 14.82 18.66
CA VAL A 127 14.17 14.03 17.92
C VAL A 127 15.51 14.74 17.93
N LYS A 128 16.30 14.50 18.97
CA LYS A 128 17.74 14.87 19.00
C LYS A 128 18.60 14.00 18.08
N SER A 129 18.03 12.93 17.47
CA SER A 129 18.75 12.02 16.59
C SER A 129 18.08 11.95 15.21
N LYS A 130 18.87 11.56 14.19
CA LYS A 130 18.38 11.36 12.82
C LYS A 130 17.26 10.32 12.81
N ILE A 131 16.04 10.72 12.42
CA ILE A 131 14.87 9.85 12.35
C ILE A 131 15.17 8.71 11.36
N LYS A 132 15.22 7.47 11.86
CA LYS A 132 15.34 6.29 11.02
C LYS A 132 13.92 5.79 10.71
N ILE A 133 13.53 5.90 9.43
CA ILE A 133 12.27 5.30 8.95
C ILE A 133 12.57 3.86 8.54
N PRO A 134 11.68 2.89 8.87
CA PRO A 134 11.79 1.52 8.37
C PRO A 134 11.88 1.47 6.86
N GLU A 135 12.40 0.37 6.32
CA GLU A 135 12.47 0.16 4.88
C GLU A 135 11.06 0.17 4.27
N LEU A 136 10.89 0.94 3.17
CA LEU A 136 9.63 1.06 2.46
C LEU A 136 9.66 0.22 1.19
N LEU A 137 8.80 -0.80 1.14
CA LEU A 137 8.60 -1.70 0.02
C LEU A 137 7.28 -1.40 -0.69
N PHE A 138 7.21 -1.75 -1.97
CA PHE A 138 6.03 -1.62 -2.81
C PHE A 138 5.63 -2.99 -3.34
N SER A 139 4.41 -3.41 -3.07
CA SER A 139 3.82 -4.64 -3.60
C SER A 139 3.15 -4.37 -4.95
N GLU A 140 2.97 -5.39 -5.75
CA GLU A 140 2.10 -5.31 -6.92
C GLU A 140 0.63 -5.25 -6.51
N HIS A 141 -0.18 -4.49 -7.26
CA HIS A 141 -1.57 -4.21 -6.90
C HIS A 141 -2.42 -5.48 -6.80
N HIS A 142 -2.43 -6.31 -7.84
CA HIS A 142 -3.19 -7.57 -7.84
C HIS A 142 -2.63 -8.60 -6.86
N TYR A 143 -1.31 -8.62 -6.65
CA TYR A 143 -0.73 -9.44 -5.58
C TYR A 143 -1.21 -9.00 -4.20
N SER A 144 -1.35 -7.69 -3.96
CA SER A 144 -1.90 -7.16 -2.71
C SER A 144 -3.36 -7.55 -2.51
N HIS A 145 -4.19 -7.50 -3.57
CA HIS A 145 -5.56 -8.00 -3.52
C HIS A 145 -5.64 -9.49 -3.21
N ALA A 146 -4.84 -10.32 -3.92
CA ALA A 146 -4.79 -11.76 -3.70
C ALA A 146 -4.36 -12.09 -2.26
N ALA A 147 -3.34 -11.38 -1.74
CA ALA A 147 -2.86 -11.55 -0.38
C ALA A 147 -3.93 -11.16 0.66
N ALA A 148 -4.61 -10.05 0.47
CA ALA A 148 -5.66 -9.57 1.35
C ALA A 148 -6.88 -10.51 1.41
N ALA A 149 -7.16 -11.21 0.31
CA ALA A 149 -8.23 -12.20 0.26
C ALA A 149 -7.83 -13.55 0.86
N PHE A 150 -6.62 -14.03 0.56
CA PHE A 150 -6.22 -15.40 0.90
C PHE A 150 -5.71 -15.56 2.32
N PHE A 151 -4.75 -14.74 2.77
CA PHE A 151 -4.10 -14.97 4.07
C PHE A 151 -5.01 -14.84 5.28
N PRO A 152 -6.03 -13.94 5.32
CA PRO A 152 -7.01 -13.92 6.41
C PRO A 152 -8.10 -14.99 6.28
N SER A 153 -8.18 -15.70 5.15
CA SER A 153 -9.21 -16.72 4.90
C SER A 153 -8.92 -18.02 5.67
N PRO A 154 -9.95 -18.85 5.90
CA PRO A 154 -9.75 -20.15 6.54
C PRO A 154 -9.17 -21.23 5.60
N PHE A 155 -8.95 -20.91 4.34
CA PHE A 155 -8.58 -21.90 3.33
C PHE A 155 -7.08 -22.15 3.31
N LYS A 156 -6.66 -23.41 3.39
CA LYS A 156 -5.26 -23.82 3.20
C LYS A 156 -4.85 -23.81 1.72
N LYS A 157 -5.83 -23.97 0.82
CA LYS A 157 -5.66 -23.91 -0.63
C LYS A 157 -6.91 -23.36 -1.28
N SER A 158 -6.75 -22.39 -2.19
CA SER A 158 -7.87 -21.83 -2.96
C SER A 158 -7.41 -21.22 -4.27
N LEU A 159 -8.34 -21.13 -5.21
CA LEU A 159 -8.25 -20.22 -6.34
C LEU A 159 -8.67 -18.82 -5.86
N ILE A 160 -7.95 -17.82 -6.34
CA ILE A 160 -8.20 -16.40 -6.00
C ILE A 160 -8.40 -15.67 -7.32
N LEU A 161 -9.52 -14.97 -7.46
CA LEU A 161 -9.81 -14.12 -8.61
C LEU A 161 -9.73 -12.66 -8.16
N CYS A 162 -8.91 -11.88 -8.84
CA CYS A 162 -8.83 -10.43 -8.67
C CYS A 162 -9.47 -9.78 -9.89
N MET A 163 -10.47 -8.92 -9.65
CA MET A 163 -11.14 -8.12 -10.68
C MET A 163 -11.17 -6.67 -10.21
N ASP A 164 -10.50 -5.80 -10.95
CA ASP A 164 -10.37 -4.39 -10.62
C ASP A 164 -10.80 -3.51 -11.79
N GLY A 165 -11.25 -2.30 -11.47
CA GLY A 165 -11.68 -1.34 -12.49
C GLY A 165 -10.54 -0.80 -13.34
N VAL A 166 -9.36 -0.63 -12.76
CA VAL A 166 -8.21 -0.01 -13.43
C VAL A 166 -6.91 -0.79 -13.27
N GLY A 167 -6.58 -1.31 -12.08
CA GLY A 167 -5.33 -2.01 -11.78
C GLY A 167 -4.05 -1.21 -12.10
N GLU A 168 -2.89 -1.83 -11.88
CA GLU A 168 -1.59 -1.27 -12.30
C GLU A 168 -1.31 -1.58 -13.78
N TRP A 169 -1.46 -2.85 -14.14
CA TRP A 169 -1.24 -3.37 -15.49
C TRP A 169 -2.47 -4.09 -16.00
N THR A 170 -2.92 -5.08 -15.29
CA THR A 170 -4.08 -5.90 -15.62
C THR A 170 -5.30 -5.52 -14.78
N THR A 171 -6.49 -5.72 -15.34
CA THR A 171 -7.77 -5.52 -14.64
C THR A 171 -8.34 -6.81 -14.08
N THR A 172 -7.86 -7.97 -14.54
CA THR A 172 -8.33 -9.27 -14.09
C THR A 172 -7.16 -10.23 -14.02
N SER A 173 -7.03 -10.96 -12.91
CA SER A 173 -6.00 -11.98 -12.72
C SER A 173 -6.52 -13.15 -11.89
N ALA A 174 -5.90 -14.31 -12.06
CA ALA A 174 -6.18 -15.49 -11.25
C ALA A 174 -4.90 -15.99 -10.58
N TRP A 175 -5.04 -16.41 -9.33
CA TRP A 175 -3.93 -16.83 -8.47
C TRP A 175 -4.28 -18.13 -7.76
N VAL A 176 -3.28 -18.90 -7.37
CA VAL A 176 -3.43 -20.01 -6.43
C VAL A 176 -2.75 -19.66 -5.13
N GLY A 177 -3.54 -19.67 -4.05
CA GLY A 177 -3.04 -19.64 -2.69
C GLY A 177 -2.89 -21.07 -2.15
N GLU A 178 -1.74 -21.38 -1.54
CA GLU A 178 -1.50 -22.66 -0.89
C GLU A 178 -0.60 -22.46 0.34
N ASN A 179 -1.12 -22.75 1.53
CA ASN A 179 -0.47 -22.51 2.82
C ASN A 179 -0.03 -21.04 2.99
N ASN A 180 1.28 -20.76 2.91
CA ASN A 180 1.85 -19.41 3.06
C ASN A 180 2.36 -18.83 1.73
N LYS A 181 1.89 -19.33 0.59
CA LYS A 181 2.34 -18.91 -0.75
C LYS A 181 1.17 -18.57 -1.64
N ILE A 182 1.36 -17.55 -2.47
CA ILE A 182 0.45 -17.17 -3.55
C ILE A 182 1.27 -17.17 -4.84
N LYS A 183 0.71 -17.76 -5.89
CA LYS A 183 1.31 -17.80 -7.23
C LYS A 183 0.31 -17.37 -8.29
N PRO A 184 0.69 -16.50 -9.25
CA PRO A 184 -0.17 -16.18 -10.37
C PRO A 184 -0.36 -17.41 -11.26
N LEU A 185 -1.58 -17.55 -11.80
CA LEU A 185 -1.91 -18.47 -12.88
C LEU A 185 -1.91 -17.75 -14.22
N TRP A 186 -2.53 -16.58 -14.25
CA TRP A 186 -2.56 -15.68 -15.39
C TRP A 186 -2.92 -14.25 -14.94
N GLU A 187 -2.51 -13.29 -15.74
CA GLU A 187 -2.76 -11.85 -15.61
C GLU A 187 -3.15 -11.24 -16.95
#